data_b9f7b26847202c0b5b3258ad414503f5
#
_entry.id   b9f7b26847202c0b5b3258ad414503f5
#
_cell.length_a   1.000
_cell.length_b   1.000
_cell.length_c   1.000
_cell.angle_alpha   90.00
_cell.angle_beta   90.00
_cell.angle_gamma   90.00
#
_symmetry.space_group_name_H-M   'P 1'
#
loop_
_entity.id
_entity.type
_entity.pdbx_description
1 polymer ?
#
loop_
_entity_poly.entity_id
_entity_poly.type
_entity_poly.pdbx_seq_one_letter_code
_entity_poly.pdbx_strand_id
1 'polypeptide(L)'
;MYEQLAGKPEEALVIIDEITEVPELLNEVHRLIFKFNILFILCASSARKLKRKGYNTLGGRAYPCYLYPLVSREIPDFDLERAVNYGLIPQHYTAKNPQKHLAAYIDIYLREEIRAESVVRNLDSFERFLEVAAMTDGEIVNYSNIASDCHVKSVTVKEYFTILQDTLMGYMIPAYQDTEKRKTVQAPKF
;
A
#
# COMPACT_ATOMS: atom_id res chain seq x y z
N MET A 1 -21.90 6.95 -22.69
CA MET A 1 -21.29 5.75 -22.10
C MET A 1 -22.28 4.59 -21.97
N TYR A 2 -23.54 4.81 -21.61
CA TYR A 2 -24.57 3.74 -21.54
C TYR A 2 -24.98 3.14 -22.89
N GLU A 3 -24.99 3.92 -23.96
CA GLU A 3 -25.37 3.45 -25.32
C GLU A 3 -24.30 2.57 -25.98
N GLN A 4 -23.06 2.60 -25.48
CA GLN A 4 -21.97 1.76 -25.99
C GLN A 4 -21.90 0.37 -25.35
N LEU A 5 -22.60 0.12 -24.24
CA LEU A 5 -22.76 -1.18 -23.60
C LEU A 5 -23.98 -1.95 -24.11
N ALA A 6 -24.41 -1.71 -25.33
CA ALA A 6 -25.61 -2.28 -25.94
C ALA A 6 -25.58 -3.78 -26.26
N GLY A 7 -24.62 -4.54 -25.71
CA GLY A 7 -24.64 -6.00 -25.69
C GLY A 7 -24.69 -6.46 -24.24
N LYS A 8 -25.66 -7.23 -23.87
CA LYS A 8 -25.89 -7.90 -22.57
C LYS A 8 -25.12 -7.26 -21.38
N PRO A 9 -25.74 -6.36 -20.63
CA PRO A 9 -25.09 -5.69 -19.48
C PRO A 9 -24.62 -6.67 -18.40
N GLU A 10 -25.15 -7.86 -18.33
CA GLU A 10 -24.78 -8.91 -17.37
C GLU A 10 -23.39 -9.52 -17.58
N GLU A 11 -22.74 -9.26 -18.73
CA GLU A 11 -21.38 -9.71 -19.05
C GLU A 11 -20.38 -8.55 -19.07
N ALA A 12 -20.81 -7.33 -18.74
CA ALA A 12 -19.93 -6.16 -18.79
C ALA A 12 -19.00 -6.14 -17.57
N LEU A 13 -17.69 -6.08 -17.85
CA LEU A 13 -16.65 -5.80 -16.87
C LEU A 13 -16.17 -4.35 -17.06
N VAL A 14 -16.23 -3.56 -16.01
CA VAL A 14 -15.72 -2.19 -15.98
C VAL A 14 -14.52 -2.10 -15.07
N ILE A 15 -13.41 -1.60 -15.59
CA ILE A 15 -12.18 -1.38 -14.82
C ILE A 15 -12.03 0.13 -14.62
N ILE A 16 -11.88 0.55 -13.36
CA ILE A 16 -11.61 1.94 -12.99
C ILE A 16 -10.28 1.98 -12.26
N ASP A 17 -9.30 2.60 -12.90
CA ASP A 17 -7.99 2.83 -12.30
C ASP A 17 -8.01 4.12 -11.49
N GLU A 18 -7.28 4.13 -10.38
CA GLU A 18 -7.15 5.23 -9.42
C GLU A 18 -8.50 5.86 -9.00
N ILE A 19 -9.43 5.01 -8.52
CA ILE A 19 -10.77 5.44 -8.06
C ILE A 19 -10.70 6.52 -6.95
N THR A 20 -9.56 6.65 -6.28
CA THR A 20 -9.31 7.66 -5.24
C THR A 20 -9.29 9.08 -5.76
N GLU A 21 -9.06 9.30 -7.05
CA GLU A 21 -9.06 10.62 -7.67
C GLU A 21 -10.49 11.20 -7.79
N VAL A 22 -11.47 10.32 -8.04
CA VAL A 22 -12.88 10.71 -8.15
C VAL A 22 -13.75 9.78 -7.28
N PRO A 23 -13.67 9.88 -5.94
CA PRO A 23 -14.32 8.95 -5.02
C PRO A 23 -15.85 8.96 -5.12
N GLU A 24 -16.44 10.03 -5.65
CA GLU A 24 -17.88 10.17 -5.89
C GLU A 24 -18.41 9.08 -6.83
N LEU A 25 -17.55 8.57 -7.73
CA LEU A 25 -17.90 7.45 -8.61
C LEU A 25 -18.29 6.18 -7.85
N LEU A 26 -17.85 5.98 -6.61
CA LEU A 26 -18.23 4.82 -5.80
C LEU A 26 -19.74 4.71 -5.62
N ASN A 27 -20.46 5.83 -5.52
CA ASN A 27 -21.91 5.82 -5.42
C ASN A 27 -22.55 5.34 -6.73
N GLU A 28 -22.00 5.75 -7.86
CA GLU A 28 -22.48 5.32 -9.17
C GLU A 28 -22.13 3.86 -9.45
N VAL A 29 -20.94 3.41 -9.10
CA VAL A 29 -20.53 2.00 -9.14
C VAL A 29 -21.51 1.15 -8.33
N HIS A 30 -21.81 1.57 -7.10
CA HIS A 30 -22.78 0.90 -6.26
C HIS A 30 -24.17 0.79 -6.92
N ARG A 31 -24.64 1.90 -7.51
CA ARG A 31 -25.91 1.94 -8.23
C ARG A 31 -25.94 0.98 -9.44
N LEU A 32 -24.84 0.94 -10.20
CA LEU A 32 -24.70 0.11 -11.39
C LEU A 32 -24.61 -1.38 -11.05
N ILE A 33 -23.89 -1.74 -10.00
CA ILE A 33 -23.88 -3.13 -9.48
C ILE A 33 -25.29 -3.55 -9.11
N PHE A 34 -26.03 -2.71 -8.35
CA PHE A 34 -27.34 -3.06 -7.86
C PHE A 34 -28.39 -3.15 -8.97
N LYS A 35 -28.38 -2.20 -9.92
CA LYS A 35 -29.43 -2.09 -10.95
C LYS A 35 -29.18 -2.98 -12.15
N PHE A 36 -27.93 -3.20 -12.54
CA PHE A 36 -27.57 -3.86 -13.80
C PHE A 36 -26.63 -5.05 -13.64
N ASN A 37 -26.28 -5.40 -12.40
CA ASN A 37 -25.35 -6.50 -12.07
C ASN A 37 -24.02 -6.43 -12.83
N ILE A 38 -23.51 -5.21 -13.08
CA ILE A 38 -22.24 -4.99 -13.76
C ILE A 38 -21.09 -5.35 -12.83
N LEU A 39 -20.10 -6.08 -13.34
CA LEU A 39 -18.89 -6.40 -12.62
C LEU A 39 -17.88 -5.24 -12.70
N PHE A 40 -17.27 -4.90 -11.57
CA PHE A 40 -16.26 -3.84 -11.48
C PHE A 40 -14.95 -4.38 -10.92
N ILE A 41 -13.83 -3.89 -11.48
CA ILE A 41 -12.51 -3.93 -10.87
C ILE A 41 -12.12 -2.48 -10.59
N LEU A 42 -11.87 -2.18 -9.31
CA LEU A 42 -11.48 -0.84 -8.87
C LEU A 42 -10.05 -0.91 -8.36
N CYS A 43 -9.17 -0.09 -8.93
CA CYS A 43 -7.78 0.02 -8.49
C CYS A 43 -7.58 1.31 -7.70
N ALA A 44 -6.67 1.26 -6.74
CA ALA A 44 -6.26 2.41 -5.95
C ALA A 44 -4.86 2.18 -5.39
N SER A 45 -4.04 3.21 -5.34
CA SER A 45 -2.71 3.16 -4.71
C SER A 45 -2.82 2.96 -3.19
N SER A 46 -3.90 3.46 -2.54
CA SER A 46 -4.14 3.33 -1.11
C SER A 46 -5.63 3.28 -0.77
N ALA A 47 -6.08 2.20 -0.16
CA ALA A 47 -7.43 2.08 0.37
C ALA A 47 -7.72 3.06 1.53
N ARG A 48 -6.68 3.59 2.17
CA ARG A 48 -6.79 4.56 3.27
C ARG A 48 -7.37 5.89 2.81
N LYS A 49 -7.01 6.35 1.61
CA LYS A 49 -7.55 7.59 1.03
C LYS A 49 -9.08 7.55 0.95
N LEU A 50 -9.66 6.42 0.57
CA LEU A 50 -11.12 6.23 0.49
C LEU A 50 -11.79 6.24 1.87
N LYS A 51 -11.22 5.51 2.84
CA LYS A 51 -11.76 5.42 4.20
C LYS A 51 -11.79 6.79 4.90
N ARG A 52 -10.75 7.60 4.74
CA ARG A 52 -10.63 8.93 5.36
C ARG A 52 -11.66 9.93 4.88
N LYS A 53 -12.02 9.89 3.61
CA LYS A 53 -13.02 10.79 3.03
C LYS A 53 -14.46 10.39 3.39
N GLY A 54 -14.67 9.33 4.17
CA GLY A 54 -16.01 8.90 4.61
C GLY A 54 -16.85 8.27 3.50
N TYR A 55 -16.24 7.92 2.37
CA TYR A 55 -16.95 7.25 1.30
C TYR A 55 -17.30 5.82 1.68
N ASN A 56 -18.50 5.40 1.30
CA ASN A 56 -18.97 4.03 1.49
C ASN A 56 -18.15 3.10 0.59
N THR A 57 -17.22 2.37 1.20
CA THR A 57 -16.30 1.45 0.52
C THR A 57 -16.97 0.15 0.12
N LEU A 58 -18.15 0.19 -0.54
CA LEU A 58 -18.85 -0.98 -1.08
C LEU A 58 -19.01 -2.13 -0.06
N GLY A 59 -19.21 -1.80 1.22
CA GLY A 59 -19.27 -2.75 2.32
C GLY A 59 -20.14 -3.98 2.02
N GLY A 60 -19.55 -5.16 2.07
CA GLY A 60 -20.20 -6.44 1.78
C GLY A 60 -20.41 -6.75 0.28
N ARG A 61 -19.93 -5.91 -0.65
CA ARG A 61 -20.09 -6.08 -2.11
C ARG A 61 -18.79 -6.06 -2.90
N ALA A 62 -17.67 -5.83 -2.23
CA ALA A 62 -16.35 -5.87 -2.84
C ALA A 62 -15.42 -6.80 -2.06
N TYR A 63 -14.59 -7.50 -2.78
CA TYR A 63 -13.51 -8.31 -2.23
C TYR A 63 -12.21 -7.52 -2.37
N PRO A 64 -11.49 -7.24 -1.26
CA PRO A 64 -10.19 -6.61 -1.36
C PRO A 64 -9.19 -7.60 -1.96
N CYS A 65 -8.49 -7.15 -3.01
CA CYS A 65 -7.38 -7.87 -3.61
C CYS A 65 -6.14 -6.99 -3.49
N TYR A 66 -5.01 -7.59 -3.15
CA TYR A 66 -3.73 -6.89 -3.02
C TYR A 66 -2.78 -7.38 -4.10
N LEU A 67 -2.26 -6.44 -4.90
CA LEU A 67 -1.25 -6.74 -5.89
C LEU A 67 0.13 -6.48 -5.27
N TYR A 68 0.79 -7.55 -4.85
CA TYR A 68 2.13 -7.49 -4.31
C TYR A 68 3.19 -7.48 -5.42
N PRO A 69 4.45 -7.08 -5.11
CA PRO A 69 5.57 -7.30 -6.00
C PRO A 69 5.73 -8.76 -6.43
N LEU A 70 6.54 -9.00 -7.46
CA LEU A 70 6.81 -10.33 -7.97
C LEU A 70 7.31 -11.28 -6.87
N VAL A 71 6.96 -12.56 -7.00
CA VAL A 71 7.54 -13.63 -6.19
C VAL A 71 8.50 -14.48 -7.03
N SER A 72 9.42 -15.20 -6.38
CA SER A 72 10.44 -15.99 -7.06
C SER A 72 9.89 -16.98 -8.10
N ARG A 73 8.66 -17.49 -7.90
CA ARG A 73 8.01 -18.42 -8.84
C ARG A 73 7.52 -17.77 -10.14
N GLU A 74 7.36 -16.46 -10.13
CA GLU A 74 6.91 -15.68 -11.30
C GLU A 74 8.07 -15.22 -12.17
N ILE A 75 9.31 -15.41 -11.69
CA ILE A 75 10.52 -14.93 -12.35
C ILE A 75 11.30 -16.14 -12.88
N PRO A 76 11.38 -16.34 -14.20
CA PRO A 76 12.33 -17.27 -14.78
C PRO A 76 13.77 -16.86 -14.39
N ASP A 77 14.62 -17.83 -14.05
CA ASP A 77 16.01 -17.61 -13.66
C ASP A 77 16.15 -16.57 -12.52
N PHE A 78 15.37 -16.77 -11.43
CA PHE A 78 15.35 -15.88 -10.30
C PHE A 78 16.73 -15.64 -9.70
N ASP A 79 17.14 -14.38 -9.64
CA ASP A 79 18.39 -13.92 -9.06
C ASP A 79 18.11 -13.28 -7.69
N LEU A 80 18.53 -13.95 -6.62
CA LEU A 80 18.34 -13.48 -5.25
C LEU A 80 19.12 -12.19 -4.97
N GLU A 81 20.37 -12.09 -5.45
CA GLU A 81 21.19 -10.89 -5.23
C GLU A 81 20.54 -9.67 -5.88
N ARG A 82 20.01 -9.83 -7.09
CA ARG A 82 19.26 -8.80 -7.80
C ARG A 82 17.97 -8.42 -7.03
N ALA A 83 17.24 -9.41 -6.53
CA ALA A 83 16.01 -9.16 -5.76
C ALA A 83 16.27 -8.37 -4.46
N VAL A 84 17.34 -8.71 -3.74
CA VAL A 84 17.73 -8.03 -2.50
C VAL A 84 18.20 -6.60 -2.78
N ASN A 85 18.97 -6.38 -3.85
CA ASN A 85 19.52 -5.05 -4.15
C ASN A 85 18.51 -4.08 -4.78
N TYR A 86 17.54 -4.58 -5.55
CA TYR A 86 16.67 -3.71 -6.35
C TYR A 86 15.17 -3.92 -6.12
N GLY A 87 14.81 -4.87 -5.28
CA GLY A 87 13.43 -5.22 -4.98
C GLY A 87 12.76 -6.02 -6.11
N LEU A 88 11.49 -6.33 -5.89
CA LEU A 88 10.69 -7.22 -6.76
C LEU A 88 9.54 -6.50 -7.48
N ILE A 89 9.53 -5.16 -7.48
CA ILE A 89 8.63 -4.41 -8.35
C ILE A 89 9.01 -4.73 -9.81
N PRO A 90 8.06 -5.17 -10.66
CA PRO A 90 8.37 -5.66 -12.01
C PRO A 90 9.27 -4.73 -12.81
N GLN A 91 8.94 -3.44 -12.81
CA GLN A 91 9.69 -2.42 -13.54
C GLN A 91 11.13 -2.26 -13.05
N HIS A 92 11.39 -2.45 -11.75
CA HIS A 92 12.74 -2.39 -11.18
C HIS A 92 13.51 -3.66 -11.48
N TYR A 93 12.91 -4.82 -11.17
CA TYR A 93 13.60 -6.10 -11.33
C TYR A 93 14.01 -6.40 -12.76
N THR A 94 13.16 -6.09 -13.76
CA THR A 94 13.43 -6.37 -15.17
C THR A 94 14.23 -5.29 -15.90
N ALA A 95 14.47 -4.14 -15.26
CA ALA A 95 15.17 -3.02 -15.89
C ALA A 95 16.63 -3.34 -16.23
N LYS A 96 17.13 -2.75 -17.32
CA LYS A 96 18.57 -2.79 -17.65
C LYS A 96 19.42 -2.00 -16.66
N ASN A 97 18.86 -0.94 -16.08
CA ASN A 97 19.52 -0.13 -15.04
C ASN A 97 18.59 0.01 -13.83
N PRO A 98 18.50 -1.02 -12.96
CA PRO A 98 17.57 -1.04 -11.84
C PRO A 98 17.88 0.03 -10.79
N GLN A 99 19.13 0.38 -10.56
CA GLN A 99 19.51 1.45 -9.62
C GLN A 99 18.86 2.79 -9.96
N LYS A 100 18.88 3.16 -11.26
CA LYS A 100 18.26 4.41 -11.71
C LYS A 100 16.74 4.42 -11.51
N HIS A 101 16.09 3.26 -11.75
CA HIS A 101 14.65 3.13 -11.50
C HIS A 101 14.33 3.21 -10.02
N LEU A 102 15.13 2.56 -9.17
CA LEU A 102 14.94 2.60 -7.70
C LEU A 102 15.13 4.01 -7.14
N ALA A 103 16.18 4.72 -7.59
CA ALA A 103 16.41 6.11 -7.19
C ALA A 103 15.22 7.01 -7.58
N ALA A 104 14.74 6.91 -8.81
CA ALA A 104 13.58 7.66 -9.27
C ALA A 104 12.30 7.31 -8.50
N TYR A 105 12.13 6.05 -8.13
CA TYR A 105 11.02 5.61 -7.30
C TYR A 105 11.03 6.26 -5.92
N ILE A 106 12.20 6.28 -5.25
CA ILE A 106 12.36 6.90 -3.94
C ILE A 106 12.17 8.42 -4.04
N ASP A 107 12.82 9.06 -4.99
CA ASP A 107 12.86 10.53 -5.07
C ASP A 107 11.54 11.16 -5.54
N ILE A 108 10.81 10.49 -6.41
CA ILE A 108 9.64 11.06 -7.07
C ILE A 108 8.38 10.40 -6.54
N TYR A 109 8.23 9.09 -6.81
CA TYR A 109 6.99 8.38 -6.52
C TYR A 109 6.67 8.32 -5.04
N LEU A 110 7.64 7.92 -4.23
CA LEU A 110 7.43 7.78 -2.80
C LEU A 110 7.10 9.11 -2.12
N ARG A 111 7.76 10.20 -2.54
CA ARG A 111 7.45 11.55 -2.03
C ARG A 111 6.05 12.01 -2.41
N GLU A 112 5.61 11.76 -3.63
CA GLU A 112 4.25 12.14 -4.08
C GLU A 112 3.17 11.34 -3.37
N GLU A 113 3.35 10.03 -3.22
CA GLU A 113 2.42 9.17 -2.49
C GLU A 113 2.31 9.57 -1.00
N ILE A 114 3.44 9.87 -0.37
CA ILE A 114 3.48 10.31 1.03
C ILE A 114 2.83 11.67 1.21
N ARG A 115 3.05 12.61 0.30
CA ARG A 115 2.36 13.90 0.30
C ARG A 115 0.84 13.72 0.15
N ALA A 116 0.42 12.84 -0.73
CA ALA A 116 -0.98 12.52 -0.96
C ALA A 116 -1.67 11.92 0.27
N GLU A 117 -0.93 11.21 1.12
CA GLU A 117 -1.44 10.66 2.39
C GLU A 117 -1.81 11.74 3.44
N SER A 118 -1.45 13.01 3.23
CA SER A 118 -1.81 14.18 4.06
C SER A 118 -1.52 14.05 5.57
N VAL A 119 -0.92 12.96 6.02
CA VAL A 119 -0.54 12.68 7.41
C VAL A 119 0.86 13.23 7.69
N VAL A 120 1.69 13.22 6.66
CA VAL A 120 3.08 13.64 6.77
C VAL A 120 3.15 15.15 6.59
N ARG A 121 3.20 15.87 7.72
CA ARG A 121 3.36 17.33 7.72
C ARG A 121 4.81 17.77 7.46
N ASN A 122 5.76 16.89 7.71
CA ASN A 122 7.19 17.14 7.56
C ASN A 122 7.84 15.97 6.81
N LEU A 123 8.15 16.20 5.53
CA LEU A 123 8.76 15.20 4.67
C LEU A 123 10.18 14.83 5.12
N ASP A 124 10.96 15.78 5.62
CA ASP A 124 12.33 15.52 6.07
C ASP A 124 12.37 14.53 7.25
N SER A 125 11.36 14.61 8.14
CA SER A 125 11.21 13.66 9.24
C SER A 125 10.80 12.28 8.75
N PHE A 126 10.00 12.23 7.69
CA PHE A 126 9.62 10.96 7.08
C PHE A 126 10.77 10.33 6.30
N GLU A 127 11.59 11.10 5.60
CA GLU A 127 12.80 10.62 4.92
C GLU A 127 13.79 10.01 5.92
N ARG A 128 14.06 10.70 7.03
CA ARG A 128 14.87 10.12 8.13
C ARG A 128 14.26 8.84 8.69
N PHE A 129 12.94 8.82 8.83
CA PHE A 129 12.25 7.60 9.28
C PHE A 129 12.44 6.44 8.29
N LEU A 130 12.39 6.67 6.97
CA LEU A 130 12.63 5.61 5.97
C LEU A 130 14.02 5.02 6.09
N GLU A 131 15.05 5.85 6.29
CA GLU A 131 16.43 5.40 6.51
C GLU A 131 16.53 4.50 7.77
N VAL A 132 15.95 4.96 8.88
CA VAL A 132 15.96 4.21 10.15
C VAL A 132 15.13 2.93 10.02
N ALA A 133 13.97 2.97 9.35
CA ALA A 133 13.13 1.81 9.11
C ALA A 133 13.86 0.75 8.26
N ALA A 134 14.59 1.17 7.23
CA ALA A 134 15.40 0.26 6.41
C ALA A 134 16.54 -0.40 7.21
N MET A 135 17.17 0.33 8.14
CA MET A 135 18.21 -0.22 9.01
C MET A 135 17.66 -1.20 10.06
N THR A 136 16.37 -1.15 10.35
CA THR A 136 15.70 -2.00 11.36
C THR A 136 14.83 -3.07 10.72
N ASP A 137 14.98 -3.33 9.43
CA ASP A 137 14.23 -4.36 8.70
C ASP A 137 14.43 -5.74 9.33
N GLY A 138 13.32 -6.42 9.63
CA GLY A 138 13.31 -7.71 10.30
C GLY A 138 13.65 -7.68 11.81
N GLU A 139 13.93 -6.52 12.40
CA GLU A 139 14.22 -6.37 13.82
C GLU A 139 12.97 -6.05 14.65
N ILE A 140 13.11 -6.11 15.98
CA ILE A 140 12.05 -5.73 16.92
C ILE A 140 11.90 -4.22 16.93
N VAL A 141 10.71 -3.72 16.57
CA VAL A 141 10.43 -2.30 16.47
C VAL A 141 10.39 -1.63 17.85
N ASN A 142 11.29 -0.69 18.07
CA ASN A 142 11.25 0.21 19.22
C ASN A 142 10.83 1.60 18.80
N TYR A 143 9.53 1.89 18.92
CA TYR A 143 8.95 3.18 18.51
C TYR A 143 9.60 4.40 19.20
N SER A 144 10.09 4.26 20.44
CA SER A 144 10.70 5.36 21.19
C SER A 144 12.09 5.68 20.67
N ASN A 145 12.91 4.67 20.36
CA ASN A 145 14.25 4.86 19.80
C ASN A 145 14.13 5.48 18.39
N ILE A 146 13.31 4.89 17.53
CA ILE A 146 13.08 5.41 16.17
C ILE A 146 12.56 6.86 16.23
N ALA A 147 11.68 7.18 17.17
CA ALA A 147 11.15 8.53 17.35
C ALA A 147 12.25 9.54 17.71
N SER A 148 13.20 9.14 18.57
CA SER A 148 14.36 9.94 18.91
C SER A 148 15.24 10.21 17.70
N ASP A 149 15.57 9.17 16.94
CA ASP A 149 16.43 9.26 15.76
C ASP A 149 15.81 10.14 14.64
N CYS A 150 14.48 10.08 14.50
CA CYS A 150 13.75 10.87 13.50
C CYS A 150 13.32 12.27 13.99
N HIS A 151 13.58 12.62 15.26
CA HIS A 151 13.14 13.86 15.89
C HIS A 151 11.61 14.09 15.84
N VAL A 152 10.83 13.02 16.07
CA VAL A 152 9.38 13.04 16.10
C VAL A 152 8.83 12.34 17.36
N LYS A 153 7.52 12.32 17.53
CA LYS A 153 6.89 11.57 18.64
C LYS A 153 6.69 10.10 18.25
N SER A 154 6.70 9.20 19.22
CA SER A 154 6.46 7.76 19.01
C SER A 154 5.11 7.46 18.34
N VAL A 155 4.09 8.31 18.56
CA VAL A 155 2.79 8.21 17.87
C VAL A 155 2.96 8.46 16.38
N THR A 156 3.76 9.45 15.99
CA THR A 156 4.06 9.76 14.58
C THR A 156 4.80 8.61 13.91
N VAL A 157 5.75 7.95 14.60
CA VAL A 157 6.43 6.77 14.08
C VAL A 157 5.46 5.63 13.80
N LYS A 158 4.48 5.39 14.69
CA LYS A 158 3.42 4.40 14.45
C LYS A 158 2.59 4.73 13.20
N GLU A 159 2.25 6.00 13.02
CA GLU A 159 1.54 6.45 11.82
C GLU A 159 2.39 6.25 10.55
N TYR A 160 3.68 6.52 10.62
CA TYR A 160 4.61 6.30 9.51
C TYR A 160 4.70 4.81 9.11
N PHE A 161 4.83 3.90 10.07
CA PHE A 161 4.75 2.46 9.79
C PHE A 161 3.39 2.05 9.19
N THR A 162 2.30 2.67 9.64
CA THR A 162 0.99 2.40 9.04
C THR A 162 0.95 2.83 7.57
N ILE A 163 1.61 3.93 7.20
CA ILE A 163 1.74 4.35 5.80
C ILE A 163 2.47 3.28 4.99
N LEU A 164 3.63 2.78 5.49
CA LEU A 164 4.37 1.73 4.80
C LEU A 164 3.55 0.45 4.59
N GLN A 165 2.70 0.09 5.56
CA GLN A 165 1.80 -1.05 5.40
C GLN A 165 0.67 -0.78 4.38
N ASP A 166 0.06 0.41 4.44
CA ASP A 166 -1.04 0.79 3.54
C ASP A 166 -0.57 0.93 2.08
N THR A 167 0.71 1.26 1.86
CA THR A 167 1.36 1.33 0.54
C THR A 167 2.05 0.02 0.12
N LEU A 168 1.85 -1.06 0.87
CA LEU A 168 2.42 -2.39 0.62
C LEU A 168 3.96 -2.44 0.56
N MET A 169 4.64 -1.48 1.17
CA MET A 169 6.11 -1.45 1.26
C MET A 169 6.66 -2.42 2.31
N GLY A 170 5.86 -2.76 3.30
CA GLY A 170 6.21 -3.71 4.34
C GLY A 170 5.00 -4.10 5.18
N TYR A 171 5.20 -4.98 6.16
CA TYR A 171 4.16 -5.40 7.08
C TYR A 171 4.73 -5.68 8.46
N MET A 172 3.89 -5.48 9.48
CA MET A 172 4.25 -5.81 10.85
C MET A 172 4.00 -7.29 11.12
N ILE A 173 5.00 -7.96 11.65
CA ILE A 173 4.88 -9.32 12.18
C ILE A 173 4.62 -9.21 13.68
N PRO A 174 3.41 -9.51 14.15
CA PRO A 174 3.12 -9.47 15.60
C PRO A 174 3.92 -10.53 16.35
N ALA A 175 4.19 -10.27 17.62
CA ALA A 175 4.81 -11.27 18.47
C ALA A 175 3.91 -12.49 18.63
N TYR A 176 4.49 -13.67 18.63
CA TYR A 176 3.78 -14.91 18.89
C TYR A 176 3.17 -14.92 20.29
N GLN A 177 1.88 -15.23 20.39
CA GLN A 177 1.15 -15.31 21.67
C GLN A 177 0.74 -16.76 21.93
N ASP A 178 1.40 -17.39 22.88
CA ASP A 178 1.13 -18.80 23.22
C ASP A 178 -0.03 -18.98 24.23
N THR A 179 -0.52 -17.91 24.86
CA THR A 179 -1.60 -17.98 25.84
C THR A 179 -2.54 -16.80 25.78
N GLU A 180 -3.85 -17.08 25.81
CA GLU A 180 -4.92 -16.06 25.92
C GLU A 180 -4.87 -15.21 27.20
N LYS A 181 -4.11 -15.66 28.22
CA LYS A 181 -4.12 -15.08 29.57
C LYS A 181 -3.11 -13.95 29.83
N ARG A 182 -2.13 -13.73 28.98
CA ARG A 182 -1.18 -12.62 29.12
C ARG A 182 -1.18 -11.74 27.87
N LYS A 183 -1.82 -10.60 27.96
CA LYS A 183 -1.57 -9.47 27.06
C LYS A 183 -0.18 -8.88 27.36
N THR A 184 0.86 -9.60 27.08
CA THR A 184 2.19 -9.01 26.99
C THR A 184 2.20 -8.23 25.69
N VAL A 185 2.19 -6.91 25.78
CA VAL A 185 2.44 -6.03 24.65
C VAL A 185 3.90 -6.25 24.24
N GLN A 186 4.14 -7.28 23.44
CA GLN A 186 5.46 -7.50 22.86
C GLN A 186 5.54 -6.67 21.59
N ALA A 187 6.70 -6.02 21.39
CA ALA A 187 6.93 -5.22 20.21
C ALA A 187 6.96 -6.12 18.95
N PRO A 188 6.32 -5.69 17.84
CA PRO A 188 6.34 -6.42 16.59
C PRO A 188 7.71 -6.31 15.91
N LYS A 189 7.93 -7.10 14.86
CA LYS A 189 8.96 -6.87 13.85
C LYS A 189 8.35 -6.17 12.65
N PHE A 190 9.13 -5.37 11.95
CA PHE A 190 8.74 -4.80 10.67
C PHE A 190 9.56 -5.44 9.57
#